data_f599ca04140e96703f2ee57ab59749c9
#
_entry.id   f599ca04140e96703f2ee57ab59749c9
#
_cell.length_a   1.000
_cell.length_b   1.000
_cell.length_c   1.000
_cell.angle_alpha   90.00
_cell.angle_beta   90.00
_cell.angle_gamma   90.00
#
_symmetry.space_group_name_H-M   'P 1'
#
loop_
_entity.id
_entity.type
_entity.pdbx_description
1 polymer ?
#
loop_
_entity_poly.entity_id
_entity_poly.type
_entity_poly.pdbx_seq_one_letter_code
_entity_poly.pdbx_strand_id
1 'polypeptide(L)'
;MMRTIQYLFLIFVLCSQDVLGQDISKPPLIKREKGSFYFTWGYNKDWFSKSDLHFKQGGANPYDFTLYGVRAEDRPNFDELFNKDISIPQFIYRFGYYFKNGKWGIEGSFDHSKYIMIQDQTVRMKGYIDEVSYDKDTVLSRGFVQFEHTNGANFIMLSVLYRDRLLASNNNKHILQAVIKPGAGVVVPQSDVSINGVRQNNNYHVAGYIFGVEADLRYELGKHFFFETGFKGVWANYIDVLAVDEAKANHSFFALEWIIGIGYRIAL
;
A
#
# COMPACT_ATOMS: atom_id res chain seq x y z
N MET A 1 1.90 -23.02 5.03
CA MET A 1 0.96 -21.89 4.89
C MET A 1 -0.41 -22.13 5.54
N MET A 2 -1.15 -23.21 5.23
CA MET A 2 -2.46 -23.49 5.88
C MET A 2 -2.41 -23.65 7.41
N ARG A 3 -1.38 -24.27 7.98
CA ARG A 3 -1.26 -24.49 9.45
C ARG A 3 -1.03 -23.20 10.24
N THR A 4 -0.30 -22.23 9.70
CA THR A 4 -0.02 -20.95 10.37
C THR A 4 -1.25 -20.04 10.42
N ILE A 5 -2.08 -20.06 9.38
CA ILE A 5 -3.36 -19.33 9.36
C ILE A 5 -4.34 -19.95 10.36
N GLN A 6 -4.33 -21.27 10.54
CA GLN A 6 -5.15 -21.96 11.54
C GLN A 6 -4.77 -21.57 12.97
N TYR A 7 -3.50 -21.38 13.29
CA TYR A 7 -3.05 -20.93 14.61
C TYR A 7 -3.43 -19.48 14.91
N LEU A 8 -3.33 -18.59 13.91
CA LEU A 8 -3.77 -17.19 14.04
C LEU A 8 -5.29 -17.11 14.22
N PHE A 9 -6.05 -17.93 13.50
CA PHE A 9 -7.51 -18.03 13.68
C PHE A 9 -7.89 -18.63 15.04
N LEU A 10 -7.14 -19.62 15.53
CA LEU A 10 -7.37 -20.25 16.84
C LEU A 10 -7.07 -19.28 17.99
N ILE A 11 -6.01 -18.46 17.90
CA ILE A 11 -5.70 -17.41 18.88
C ILE A 11 -6.81 -16.35 18.89
N PHE A 12 -7.33 -15.97 17.73
CA PHE A 12 -8.45 -15.04 17.64
C PHE A 12 -9.74 -15.60 18.24
N VAL A 13 -10.03 -16.90 18.04
CA VAL A 13 -11.19 -17.59 18.61
C VAL A 13 -11.05 -17.80 20.11
N LEU A 14 -9.86 -18.11 20.63
CA LEU A 14 -9.62 -18.29 22.08
C LEU A 14 -9.72 -16.95 22.83
N CYS A 15 -9.25 -15.84 22.24
CA CYS A 15 -9.46 -14.52 22.83
C CYS A 15 -10.92 -14.03 22.77
N SER A 16 -11.72 -14.58 21.84
CA SER A 16 -13.14 -14.18 21.70
C SER A 16 -14.06 -14.85 22.74
N GLN A 17 -13.67 -15.98 23.33
CA GLN A 17 -14.51 -16.67 24.31
C GLN A 17 -14.66 -15.91 25.63
N ASP A 18 -13.63 -15.15 26.04
CA ASP A 18 -13.72 -14.28 27.23
C ASP A 18 -14.59 -13.02 26.99
N VAL A 19 -14.88 -12.69 25.73
CA VAL A 19 -15.67 -11.51 25.34
C VAL A 19 -17.16 -11.85 25.19
N LEU A 20 -17.51 -13.09 24.81
CA LEU A 20 -18.89 -13.51 24.51
C LEU A 20 -19.78 -13.73 25.74
N GLY A 21 -19.21 -13.77 26.95
CA GLY A 21 -19.96 -13.95 28.22
C GLY A 21 -20.32 -12.66 28.96
N GLN A 22 -20.01 -11.47 28.42
CA GLN A 22 -20.21 -10.19 29.10
C GLN A 22 -21.27 -9.35 28.41
N ASP A 23 -22.07 -8.63 29.21
CA ASP A 23 -23.10 -7.70 28.73
C ASP A 23 -22.51 -6.65 27.80
N ILE A 24 -22.75 -6.79 26.49
CA ILE A 24 -22.14 -5.97 25.43
C ILE A 24 -22.95 -4.68 25.30
N SER A 25 -22.84 -3.80 26.28
CA SER A 25 -23.27 -2.40 26.10
C SER A 25 -22.14 -1.62 25.40
N LYS A 26 -22.47 -0.74 24.45
CA LYS A 26 -21.48 0.23 23.92
C LYS A 26 -21.07 1.17 25.05
N PRO A 27 -19.93 0.96 25.74
CA PRO A 27 -19.53 1.86 26.80
C PRO A 27 -19.22 3.22 26.17
N PRO A 28 -19.53 4.34 26.86
CA PRO A 28 -19.21 5.66 26.34
C PRO A 28 -17.71 5.74 26.05
N LEU A 29 -17.35 6.44 24.97
CA LEU A 29 -15.95 6.75 24.69
C LEU A 29 -15.36 7.41 25.94
N ILE A 30 -14.26 6.85 26.46
CA ILE A 30 -13.54 7.50 27.55
C ILE A 30 -13.16 8.88 27.01
N LYS A 31 -13.77 9.92 27.59
CA LYS A 31 -13.46 11.30 27.27
C LYS A 31 -12.03 11.53 27.74
N ARG A 32 -11.07 11.39 26.84
CA ARG A 32 -9.67 11.70 27.15
C ARG A 32 -9.55 13.22 27.12
N GLU A 33 -9.17 13.82 28.22
CA GLU A 33 -8.92 15.28 28.30
C GLU A 33 -7.73 15.69 27.43
N LYS A 34 -6.85 14.74 27.09
CA LYS A 34 -5.65 14.94 26.27
C LYS A 34 -5.69 14.01 25.07
N GLY A 35 -5.02 14.41 23.99
CA GLY A 35 -4.87 13.60 22.79
C GLY A 35 -3.98 12.37 23.00
N SER A 36 -3.79 11.56 21.95
CA SER A 36 -2.85 10.44 22.00
C SER A 36 -2.12 10.29 20.68
N PHE A 37 -0.81 10.10 20.75
CA PHE A 37 0.00 9.66 19.60
C PHE A 37 -0.02 8.15 19.49
N TYR A 38 0.20 7.65 18.29
CA TYR A 38 0.48 6.24 18.07
C TYR A 38 1.42 6.05 16.89
N PHE A 39 2.07 4.91 16.91
CA PHE A 39 2.88 4.39 15.82
C PHE A 39 2.39 2.99 15.48
N THR A 40 2.30 2.66 14.19
CA THR A 40 2.04 1.30 13.69
C THR A 40 3.14 0.91 12.74
N TRP A 41 3.58 -0.34 12.85
CA TRP A 41 4.42 -1.03 11.90
C TRP A 41 3.73 -2.32 11.49
N GLY A 42 3.87 -2.68 10.22
CA GLY A 42 3.22 -3.87 9.69
C GLY A 42 3.61 -4.16 8.25
N TYR A 43 2.76 -4.96 7.61
CA TYR A 43 2.95 -5.44 6.25
C TYR A 43 1.70 -5.20 5.42
N ASN A 44 1.87 -5.16 4.09
CA ASN A 44 0.79 -5.09 3.12
C ASN A 44 0.93 -6.17 2.04
N LYS A 45 -0.19 -6.49 1.41
CA LYS A 45 -0.35 -7.30 0.21
C LYS A 45 -1.23 -6.53 -0.76
N ASP A 46 -0.76 -6.37 -2.01
CA ASP A 46 -1.38 -5.48 -2.97
C ASP A 46 -1.94 -6.23 -4.17
N TRP A 47 -3.04 -5.71 -4.71
CA TRP A 47 -3.64 -6.10 -5.98
C TRP A 47 -3.85 -4.85 -6.82
N PHE A 48 -3.38 -4.89 -8.08
CA PHE A 48 -3.42 -3.77 -8.99
C PHE A 48 -4.46 -3.98 -10.09
N SER A 49 -5.17 -2.92 -10.47
CA SER A 49 -5.93 -2.90 -11.71
C SER A 49 -4.97 -2.91 -12.91
N LYS A 50 -5.49 -3.20 -14.10
CA LYS A 50 -4.75 -2.91 -15.33
C LYS A 50 -4.44 -1.43 -15.42
N SER A 51 -3.29 -1.09 -16.03
CA SER A 51 -2.89 0.29 -16.30
C SER A 51 -2.36 0.44 -17.72
N ASP A 52 -2.50 1.63 -18.27
CA ASP A 52 -1.87 2.01 -19.52
C ASP A 52 -0.51 2.62 -19.20
N LEU A 53 0.57 2.01 -19.71
CA LEU A 53 1.93 2.49 -19.54
C LEU A 53 2.35 3.28 -20.78
N HIS A 54 2.57 4.57 -20.63
CA HIS A 54 3.05 5.44 -21.68
C HIS A 54 4.54 5.76 -21.47
N PHE A 55 5.34 5.58 -22.51
CA PHE A 55 6.77 5.84 -22.52
C PHE A 55 7.10 6.90 -23.57
N LYS A 56 7.94 7.87 -23.22
CA LYS A 56 8.34 8.93 -24.10
C LYS A 56 9.81 9.31 -23.94
N GLN A 57 10.54 9.33 -25.04
CA GLN A 57 11.92 9.78 -25.15
C GLN A 57 12.07 10.63 -26.40
N GLY A 58 12.80 11.73 -26.28
CA GLY A 58 13.33 12.51 -27.41
C GLY A 58 14.78 12.12 -27.71
N GLY A 59 15.45 12.87 -28.63
CA GLY A 59 16.86 12.68 -28.93
C GLY A 59 17.17 11.71 -30.06
N ALA A 60 18.28 10.96 -29.96
CA ALA A 60 18.83 10.18 -31.07
C ALA A 60 18.00 8.90 -31.40
N ASN A 61 17.34 8.31 -30.44
CA ASN A 61 16.50 7.13 -30.62
C ASN A 61 15.09 7.43 -30.06
N PRO A 62 14.30 8.25 -30.76
CA PRO A 62 13.05 8.75 -30.21
C PRO A 62 11.98 7.66 -30.19
N TYR A 63 11.21 7.64 -29.10
CA TYR A 63 10.00 6.85 -29.00
C TYR A 63 8.90 7.58 -28.24
N ASP A 64 7.68 7.29 -28.63
CA ASP A 64 6.47 7.75 -27.96
C ASP A 64 5.41 6.67 -28.17
N PHE A 65 5.23 5.79 -27.18
CA PHE A 65 4.30 4.68 -27.30
C PHE A 65 3.59 4.36 -25.99
N THR A 66 2.40 3.79 -26.13
CA THR A 66 1.56 3.35 -25.00
C THR A 66 1.30 1.85 -25.10
N LEU A 67 1.47 1.17 -24.01
CA LEU A 67 1.08 -0.23 -23.78
C LEU A 67 -0.24 -0.24 -23.01
N TYR A 68 -1.32 -0.72 -23.65
CA TYR A 68 -2.66 -0.62 -23.09
C TYR A 68 -3.02 -1.85 -22.26
N GLY A 69 -3.59 -1.62 -21.09
CA GLY A 69 -4.14 -2.67 -20.23
C GLY A 69 -3.11 -3.61 -19.61
N VAL A 70 -1.92 -3.11 -19.32
CA VAL A 70 -0.82 -3.85 -18.69
C VAL A 70 -1.24 -4.34 -17.31
N ARG A 71 -0.97 -5.62 -17.03
CA ARG A 71 -1.15 -6.24 -15.72
C ARG A 71 0.15 -6.22 -14.95
N ALA A 72 0.03 -5.98 -13.64
CA ALA A 72 1.13 -6.03 -12.69
C ALA A 72 0.78 -6.88 -11.48
N GLU A 73 1.80 -7.35 -10.80
CA GLU A 73 1.72 -8.09 -9.54
C GLU A 73 2.60 -7.45 -8.47
N ASP A 74 2.35 -7.79 -7.22
CA ASP A 74 3.24 -7.47 -6.12
C ASP A 74 4.09 -8.67 -5.70
N ARG A 75 5.15 -8.44 -4.88
CA ARG A 75 5.99 -9.48 -4.28
C ARG A 75 6.19 -9.19 -2.80
N PRO A 76 5.23 -9.53 -1.93
CA PRO A 76 5.33 -9.23 -0.50
C PRO A 76 6.45 -9.99 0.22
N ASN A 77 6.98 -11.08 -0.35
CA ASN A 77 8.07 -11.90 0.19
C ASN A 77 7.80 -12.41 1.62
N PHE A 78 6.57 -12.79 1.92
CA PHE A 78 6.19 -13.28 3.25
C PHE A 78 6.94 -14.56 3.68
N ASP A 79 7.43 -15.35 2.74
CA ASP A 79 8.23 -16.54 3.03
C ASP A 79 9.63 -16.18 3.61
N GLU A 80 10.07 -14.94 3.44
CA GLU A 80 11.35 -14.43 3.93
C GLU A 80 11.24 -13.66 5.26
N LEU A 81 10.03 -13.49 5.80
CA LEU A 81 9.73 -12.70 7.01
C LEU A 81 10.59 -13.06 8.22
N PHE A 82 10.99 -14.33 8.35
CA PHE A 82 11.77 -14.82 9.49
C PHE A 82 13.22 -15.19 9.14
N ASN A 83 13.58 -15.10 7.87
CA ASN A 83 14.89 -15.55 7.38
C ASN A 83 15.79 -14.42 6.89
N LYS A 84 15.27 -13.21 6.74
CA LYS A 84 15.98 -12.02 6.25
C LYS A 84 15.60 -10.77 7.04
N ASP A 85 16.22 -9.65 6.70
CA ASP A 85 15.97 -8.36 7.32
C ASP A 85 14.49 -7.95 7.19
N ILE A 86 13.93 -7.38 8.24
CA ILE A 86 12.53 -6.95 8.35
C ILE A 86 12.09 -5.91 7.31
N SER A 87 13.03 -5.31 6.58
CA SER A 87 12.77 -4.34 5.50
C SER A 87 12.62 -4.95 4.11
N ILE A 88 12.83 -6.26 3.94
CA ILE A 88 12.73 -6.94 2.64
C ILE A 88 11.28 -7.21 2.20
N PRO A 89 10.36 -7.68 3.10
CA PRO A 89 8.95 -7.74 2.78
C PRO A 89 8.37 -6.35 2.55
N GLN A 90 7.26 -6.26 1.84
CA GLN A 90 6.47 -5.04 1.78
C GLN A 90 6.03 -4.65 3.19
N PHE A 91 6.32 -3.43 3.59
CA PHE A 91 6.08 -2.96 4.95
C PHE A 91 5.34 -1.62 4.96
N ILE A 92 4.72 -1.34 6.10
CA ILE A 92 4.02 -0.09 6.34
C ILE A 92 4.49 0.59 7.62
N TYR A 93 4.50 1.91 7.61
CA TYR A 93 4.63 2.75 8.80
C TYR A 93 3.44 3.71 8.90
N ARG A 94 2.92 3.89 10.12
CA ARG A 94 1.87 4.84 10.44
C ARG A 94 2.27 5.67 11.64
N PHE A 95 2.12 6.98 11.57
CA PHE A 95 2.27 7.92 12.67
C PHE A 95 0.99 8.73 12.79
N GLY A 96 0.24 8.51 13.86
CA GLY A 96 -1.05 9.14 14.02
C GLY A 96 -1.23 9.87 15.35
N TYR A 97 -2.14 10.83 15.32
CA TYR A 97 -2.56 11.59 16.48
C TYR A 97 -4.08 11.66 16.56
N TYR A 98 -4.66 11.15 17.65
CA TYR A 98 -6.06 11.34 17.97
C TYR A 98 -6.27 12.60 18.82
N PHE A 99 -7.22 13.43 18.41
CA PHE A 99 -7.61 14.62 19.15
C PHE A 99 -8.30 14.28 20.48
N LYS A 100 -8.49 15.29 21.33
CA LYS A 100 -9.09 15.14 22.68
C LYS A 100 -10.44 14.43 22.72
N ASN A 101 -11.25 14.55 21.65
CA ASN A 101 -12.54 13.85 21.54
C ASN A 101 -12.38 12.34 21.37
N GLY A 102 -11.18 11.86 21.06
CA GLY A 102 -10.84 10.45 20.89
C GLY A 102 -11.45 9.76 19.68
N LYS A 103 -12.27 10.45 18.86
CA LYS A 103 -12.89 9.92 17.64
C LYS A 103 -12.13 10.32 16.38
N TRP A 104 -11.74 11.59 16.30
CA TRP A 104 -11.07 12.17 15.16
C TRP A 104 -9.56 12.27 15.38
N GLY A 105 -8.81 12.21 14.30
CA GLY A 105 -7.37 12.35 14.31
C GLY A 105 -6.80 12.60 12.93
N ILE A 106 -5.48 12.59 12.86
CA ILE A 106 -4.70 12.65 11.62
C ILE A 106 -3.62 11.57 11.64
N GLU A 107 -3.25 11.06 10.46
CA GLU A 107 -2.21 10.04 10.30
C GLU A 107 -1.36 10.35 9.07
N GLY A 108 -0.04 10.33 9.25
CA GLY A 108 0.92 10.19 8.17
C GLY A 108 1.23 8.71 7.93
N SER A 109 1.17 8.27 6.69
CA SER A 109 1.45 6.89 6.31
C SER A 109 2.55 6.78 5.28
N PHE A 110 3.32 5.70 5.37
CA PHE A 110 4.28 5.25 4.37
C PHE A 110 4.02 3.78 4.08
N ASP A 111 3.70 3.46 2.82
CA ASP A 111 3.46 2.10 2.36
C ASP A 111 4.50 1.74 1.29
N HIS A 112 5.33 0.76 1.62
CA HIS A 112 6.30 0.20 0.69
C HIS A 112 5.62 -0.89 -0.14
N SER A 113 5.01 -0.49 -1.24
CA SER A 113 4.36 -1.36 -2.22
C SER A 113 5.32 -1.70 -3.35
N LYS A 114 5.11 -2.82 -4.06
CA LYS A 114 5.90 -3.23 -5.22
C LYS A 114 4.97 -3.43 -6.41
N TYR A 115 5.17 -2.64 -7.47
CA TYR A 115 4.44 -2.78 -8.73
C TYR A 115 5.37 -3.41 -9.76
N ILE A 116 5.09 -4.64 -10.19
CA ILE A 116 5.94 -5.42 -11.09
C ILE A 116 5.13 -5.83 -12.30
N MET A 117 5.49 -5.32 -13.47
CA MET A 117 4.86 -5.67 -14.73
C MET A 117 5.02 -7.18 -15.01
N ILE A 118 3.91 -7.89 -15.25
CA ILE A 118 3.92 -9.30 -15.61
C ILE A 118 4.53 -9.46 -17.00
N GLN A 119 5.57 -10.28 -17.10
CA GLN A 119 6.22 -10.58 -18.38
C GLN A 119 5.38 -11.54 -19.24
N ASP A 120 5.70 -11.59 -20.52
CA ASP A 120 5.11 -12.48 -21.53
C ASP A 120 3.57 -12.31 -21.70
N GLN A 121 3.00 -11.25 -21.17
CA GLN A 121 1.62 -10.87 -21.48
C GLN A 121 1.53 -10.19 -22.85
N THR A 122 0.41 -10.40 -23.54
CA THR A 122 0.11 -9.70 -24.80
C THR A 122 -0.77 -8.49 -24.51
N VAL A 123 -0.35 -7.33 -25.01
CA VAL A 123 -1.08 -6.05 -24.87
C VAL A 123 -1.13 -5.31 -26.21
N ARG A 124 -2.09 -4.41 -26.38
CA ARG A 124 -2.09 -3.49 -27.52
C ARG A 124 -1.02 -2.43 -27.30
N MET A 125 -0.16 -2.23 -28.30
CA MET A 125 0.84 -1.18 -28.37
C MET A 125 0.46 -0.18 -29.46
N LYS A 126 0.47 1.12 -29.14
CA LYS A 126 0.28 2.22 -30.10
C LYS A 126 1.35 3.29 -29.91
N GLY A 127 1.83 3.85 -31.01
CA GLY A 127 2.81 4.90 -31.01
C GLY A 127 3.92 4.68 -32.01
N TYR A 128 5.12 5.15 -31.72
CA TYR A 128 6.28 4.96 -32.59
C TYR A 128 7.54 4.65 -31.79
N ILE A 129 8.48 3.94 -32.44
CA ILE A 129 9.86 3.72 -32.01
C ILE A 129 10.73 3.94 -33.25
N ASP A 130 11.75 4.82 -33.16
CA ASP A 130 12.67 5.13 -34.27
C ASP A 130 11.95 5.43 -35.60
N GLU A 131 10.95 6.32 -35.56
CA GLU A 131 10.13 6.74 -36.71
C GLU A 131 9.19 5.65 -37.26
N VAL A 132 9.26 4.41 -36.77
CA VAL A 132 8.37 3.32 -37.18
C VAL A 132 7.10 3.36 -36.31
N SER A 133 5.94 3.53 -36.95
CA SER A 133 4.64 3.52 -36.28
C SER A 133 4.15 2.10 -35.99
N TYR A 134 3.57 1.92 -34.81
CA TYR A 134 3.00 0.68 -34.34
C TYR A 134 1.55 0.87 -33.92
N ASP A 135 0.69 -0.03 -34.30
CA ASP A 135 -0.68 -0.21 -33.78
C ASP A 135 -1.02 -1.69 -33.87
N LYS A 136 -0.44 -2.49 -32.96
CA LYS A 136 -0.53 -3.97 -32.98
C LYS A 136 -0.49 -4.57 -31.58
N ASP A 137 -0.92 -5.81 -31.49
CA ASP A 137 -0.73 -6.61 -30.29
C ASP A 137 0.74 -7.03 -30.19
N THR A 138 1.31 -6.86 -28.99
CA THR A 138 2.73 -7.04 -28.73
C THR A 138 2.90 -7.85 -27.45
N VAL A 139 3.82 -8.83 -27.47
CA VAL A 139 4.22 -9.60 -26.30
C VAL A 139 5.26 -8.79 -25.51
N LEU A 140 5.01 -8.57 -24.22
CA LEU A 140 5.93 -7.86 -23.33
C LEU A 140 7.02 -8.82 -22.83
N SER A 141 7.98 -9.14 -23.72
CA SER A 141 9.15 -9.93 -23.33
C SER A 141 10.19 -9.09 -22.60
N ARG A 142 11.04 -9.74 -21.80
CA ARG A 142 12.16 -9.06 -21.11
C ARG A 142 13.14 -8.36 -22.06
N GLY A 143 13.26 -8.84 -23.29
CA GLY A 143 14.10 -8.20 -24.33
C GLY A 143 13.50 -6.93 -24.89
N PHE A 144 12.17 -6.74 -24.79
CA PHE A 144 11.49 -5.57 -25.29
C PHE A 144 11.27 -4.52 -24.19
N VAL A 145 10.41 -4.83 -23.20
CA VAL A 145 10.10 -3.91 -22.09
C VAL A 145 10.02 -4.66 -20.77
N GLN A 146 10.70 -4.12 -19.75
CA GLN A 146 10.51 -4.47 -18.36
C GLN A 146 10.26 -3.19 -17.60
N PHE A 147 9.26 -3.19 -16.70
CA PHE A 147 8.89 -2.02 -15.92
C PHE A 147 8.51 -2.44 -14.49
N GLU A 148 9.25 -1.94 -13.52
CA GLU A 148 9.07 -2.31 -12.12
C GLU A 148 9.31 -1.12 -11.20
N HIS A 149 8.53 -1.06 -10.12
CA HIS A 149 8.83 -0.26 -8.93
C HIS A 149 9.23 -1.22 -7.80
N THR A 150 10.37 -1.91 -7.97
CA THR A 150 10.79 -3.02 -7.08
C THR A 150 11.33 -2.60 -5.73
N ASN A 151 12.01 -1.46 -5.67
CA ASN A 151 12.46 -0.86 -4.41
C ASN A 151 11.41 0.12 -3.86
N GLY A 152 10.18 -0.05 -4.28
CA GLY A 152 8.97 0.58 -3.80
C GLY A 152 8.29 1.47 -4.82
N ALA A 153 7.00 1.23 -4.98
CA ALA A 153 6.06 2.19 -5.55
C ALA A 153 5.80 3.34 -4.57
N ASN A 154 6.11 3.16 -3.31
CA ASN A 154 6.07 4.02 -2.12
C ASN A 154 4.95 5.06 -2.11
N PHE A 155 3.92 4.78 -1.32
CA PHE A 155 2.81 5.68 -1.09
C PHE A 155 3.04 6.47 0.20
N ILE A 156 3.13 7.78 0.11
CA ILE A 156 3.25 8.69 1.25
C ILE A 156 1.98 9.51 1.33
N MET A 157 1.18 9.30 2.37
CA MET A 157 -0.14 9.94 2.48
C MET A 157 -0.33 10.62 3.83
N LEU A 158 -1.20 11.64 3.82
CA LEU A 158 -1.78 12.25 5.00
C LEU A 158 -3.28 11.98 4.99
N SER A 159 -3.79 11.40 6.08
CA SER A 159 -5.19 10.98 6.22
C SER A 159 -5.85 11.64 7.43
N VAL A 160 -7.14 11.91 7.28
CA VAL A 160 -8.02 12.22 8.41
C VAL A 160 -8.55 10.90 8.98
N LEU A 161 -8.54 10.76 10.29
CA LEU A 161 -9.01 9.56 10.97
C LEU A 161 -10.38 9.77 11.59
N TYR A 162 -11.24 8.80 11.42
CA TYR A 162 -12.43 8.65 12.25
C TYR A 162 -12.48 7.23 12.79
N ARG A 163 -12.71 7.07 14.09
CA ARG A 163 -12.89 5.77 14.72
C ARG A 163 -14.14 5.72 15.57
N ASP A 164 -14.77 4.54 15.59
CA ASP A 164 -15.87 4.23 16.50
C ASP A 164 -15.63 2.91 17.20
N ARG A 165 -16.12 2.80 18.45
CA ARG A 165 -16.05 1.56 19.18
C ARG A 165 -17.15 0.62 18.74
N LEU A 166 -16.75 -0.60 18.41
CA LEU A 166 -17.67 -1.69 18.14
C LEU A 166 -17.97 -2.48 19.42
N LEU A 167 -16.91 -2.88 20.13
CA LEU A 167 -17.00 -3.70 21.34
C LEU A 167 -15.97 -3.21 22.38
N ALA A 168 -16.28 -3.38 23.66
CA ALA A 168 -15.32 -3.16 24.74
C ALA A 168 -15.63 -4.07 25.92
N SER A 169 -14.58 -4.59 26.59
CA SER A 169 -14.73 -5.29 27.87
C SER A 169 -15.07 -4.30 29.00
N ASN A 170 -15.70 -4.78 30.08
CA ASN A 170 -16.13 -3.95 31.21
C ASN A 170 -14.99 -3.14 31.86
N ASN A 171 -13.76 -3.67 31.83
CA ASN A 171 -12.57 -3.01 32.36
C ASN A 171 -11.82 -2.16 31.31
N ASN A 172 -12.36 -2.04 30.07
CA ASN A 172 -11.75 -1.36 28.93
C ASN A 172 -10.30 -1.82 28.58
N LYS A 173 -9.91 -3.04 28.98
CA LYS A 173 -8.62 -3.61 28.61
C LYS A 173 -8.62 -4.15 27.18
N HIS A 174 -9.78 -4.52 26.67
CA HIS A 174 -10.00 -5.07 25.33
C HIS A 174 -11.02 -4.21 24.61
N ILE A 175 -10.65 -3.57 23.53
CA ILE A 175 -11.52 -2.68 22.77
C ILE A 175 -11.36 -2.99 21.28
N LEU A 176 -12.46 -3.32 20.61
CA LEU A 176 -12.52 -3.42 19.16
C LEU A 176 -13.10 -2.14 18.58
N GLN A 177 -12.44 -1.57 17.58
CA GLN A 177 -12.83 -0.33 16.91
C GLN A 177 -12.86 -0.54 15.40
N ALA A 178 -13.78 0.14 14.74
CA ALA A 178 -13.68 0.42 13.31
C ALA A 178 -12.98 1.78 13.13
N VAL A 179 -12.06 1.84 12.17
CA VAL A 179 -11.33 3.06 11.81
C VAL A 179 -11.48 3.27 10.32
N ILE A 180 -11.79 4.50 9.91
CA ILE A 180 -11.80 4.90 8.51
C ILE A 180 -10.84 6.07 8.31
N LYS A 181 -10.07 6.05 7.21
CA LYS A 181 -8.94 6.94 6.98
C LYS A 181 -8.89 7.41 5.51
N PRO A 182 -9.77 8.35 5.09
CA PRO A 182 -9.61 9.03 3.81
C PRO A 182 -8.33 9.88 3.82
N GLY A 183 -7.59 9.86 2.72
CA GLY A 183 -6.35 10.61 2.62
C GLY A 183 -5.89 10.87 1.19
N ALA A 184 -4.88 11.71 1.09
CA ALA A 184 -4.20 12.06 -0.15
C ALA A 184 -2.69 12.17 0.10
N GLY A 185 -1.91 12.11 -0.99
CA GLY A 185 -0.47 12.17 -0.85
C GLY A 185 0.27 12.14 -2.16
N VAL A 186 1.52 11.69 -2.10
CA VAL A 186 2.42 11.58 -3.24
C VAL A 186 2.92 10.15 -3.40
N VAL A 187 3.31 9.82 -4.64
CA VAL A 187 3.99 8.57 -4.97
C VAL A 187 5.47 8.85 -5.21
N VAL A 188 6.34 8.03 -4.60
CA VAL A 188 7.80 8.20 -4.63
C VAL A 188 8.47 6.89 -5.07
N PRO A 189 8.37 6.51 -6.35
CA PRO A 189 8.91 5.24 -6.81
C PRO A 189 10.44 5.27 -6.90
N GLN A 190 11.03 4.08 -6.79
CA GLN A 190 12.30 3.75 -7.43
C GLN A 190 12.01 2.76 -8.56
N SER A 191 12.21 3.20 -9.80
CA SER A 191 11.81 2.45 -10.99
C SER A 191 13.02 1.75 -11.60
N ASP A 192 12.87 0.48 -11.90
CA ASP A 192 13.78 -0.33 -12.71
C ASP A 192 13.12 -0.60 -14.05
N VAL A 193 13.67 0.00 -15.09
CA VAL A 193 13.07 -0.01 -16.44
C VAL A 193 14.08 -0.55 -17.44
N SER A 194 13.62 -1.44 -18.33
CA SER A 194 14.39 -1.88 -19.49
C SER A 194 13.57 -1.69 -20.75
N ILE A 195 14.16 -1.08 -21.78
CA ILE A 195 13.56 -0.88 -23.11
C ILE A 195 14.58 -1.29 -24.15
N ASN A 196 14.21 -2.22 -25.04
CA ASN A 196 15.08 -2.75 -26.10
C ASN A 196 16.46 -3.23 -25.59
N GLY A 197 16.47 -3.86 -24.39
CA GLY A 197 17.68 -4.41 -23.78
C GLY A 197 18.55 -3.39 -23.03
N VAL A 198 18.26 -2.11 -23.07
CA VAL A 198 18.92 -1.08 -22.26
C VAL A 198 18.16 -0.98 -20.93
N ARG A 199 18.85 -1.17 -19.80
CA ARG A 199 18.27 -1.17 -18.45
C ARG A 199 18.81 -0.05 -17.60
N GLN A 200 17.93 0.60 -16.86
CA GLN A 200 18.29 1.65 -15.89
C GLN A 200 17.50 1.47 -14.59
N ASN A 201 18.25 1.39 -13.47
CA ASN A 201 17.69 1.48 -12.13
C ASN A 201 17.77 2.94 -11.67
N ASN A 202 16.62 3.58 -11.53
CA ASN A 202 16.51 5.01 -11.29
C ASN A 202 16.52 5.35 -9.80
N ASN A 203 16.75 6.61 -9.47
CA ASN A 203 16.68 7.13 -8.10
C ASN A 203 15.23 7.41 -7.69
N TYR A 204 15.00 7.47 -6.36
CA TYR A 204 13.73 7.91 -5.80
C TYR A 204 13.44 9.37 -6.16
N HIS A 205 12.22 9.67 -6.56
CA HIS A 205 11.72 11.04 -6.70
C HIS A 205 10.20 11.08 -6.58
N VAL A 206 9.64 12.27 -6.38
CA VAL A 206 8.19 12.46 -6.37
C VAL A 206 7.68 12.38 -7.81
N ALA A 207 7.02 11.28 -8.16
CA ALA A 207 6.57 10.99 -9.52
C ALA A 207 5.09 11.29 -9.78
N GLY A 208 4.33 11.68 -8.76
CA GLY A 208 2.90 11.94 -8.92
C GLY A 208 2.16 12.00 -7.59
N TYR A 209 0.87 11.71 -7.63
CA TYR A 209 -0.03 11.86 -6.50
C TYR A 209 -0.93 10.64 -6.32
N ILE A 210 -1.49 10.52 -5.11
CA ILE A 210 -2.33 9.39 -4.70
C ILE A 210 -3.49 9.88 -3.83
N PHE A 211 -4.65 9.25 -4.01
CA PHE A 211 -5.82 9.39 -3.16
C PHE A 211 -6.29 8.02 -2.72
N GLY A 212 -6.80 7.91 -1.50
CA GLY A 212 -7.28 6.63 -1.01
C GLY A 212 -8.14 6.71 0.23
N VAL A 213 -8.73 5.57 0.54
CA VAL A 213 -9.49 5.35 1.77
C VAL A 213 -9.08 4.01 2.35
N GLU A 214 -8.69 4.02 3.62
CA GLU A 214 -8.38 2.82 4.41
C GLU A 214 -9.51 2.58 5.42
N ALA A 215 -9.92 1.32 5.58
CA ALA A 215 -10.92 0.90 6.55
C ALA A 215 -10.39 -0.31 7.33
N ASP A 216 -10.24 -0.14 8.65
CA ASP A 216 -9.59 -1.10 9.52
C ASP A 216 -10.47 -1.54 10.68
N LEU A 217 -10.17 -2.73 11.17
CA LEU A 217 -10.49 -3.19 12.50
C LEU A 217 -9.24 -3.06 13.37
N ARG A 218 -9.36 -2.28 14.45
CA ARG A 218 -8.31 -2.09 15.43
C ARG A 218 -8.72 -2.72 16.75
N TYR A 219 -7.91 -3.64 17.24
CA TYR A 219 -8.08 -4.28 18.53
C TYR A 219 -7.05 -3.74 19.51
N GLU A 220 -7.51 -2.93 20.48
CA GLU A 220 -6.68 -2.40 21.56
C GLU A 220 -6.54 -3.41 22.69
N LEU A 221 -5.30 -3.69 23.09
CA LEU A 221 -4.92 -4.51 24.23
C LEU A 221 -4.32 -3.65 25.34
N GLY A 222 -5.07 -3.45 26.39
CA GLY A 222 -4.68 -2.59 27.50
C GLY A 222 -4.64 -1.10 27.11
N LYS A 223 -3.60 -0.40 27.59
CA LYS A 223 -3.50 1.06 27.40
C LYS A 223 -2.67 1.47 26.18
N HIS A 224 -1.76 0.62 25.74
CA HIS A 224 -0.70 1.01 24.82
C HIS A 224 -0.69 0.22 23.53
N PHE A 225 -0.86 -1.10 23.58
CA PHE A 225 -0.74 -1.96 22.41
C PHE A 225 -2.06 -2.09 21.66
N PHE A 226 -1.95 -2.24 20.33
CA PHE A 226 -3.07 -2.59 19.49
C PHE A 226 -2.61 -3.39 18.26
N PHE A 227 -3.52 -4.19 17.73
CA PHE A 227 -3.40 -4.83 16.43
C PHE A 227 -4.39 -4.17 15.48
N GLU A 228 -3.99 -4.04 14.23
CA GLU A 228 -4.81 -3.44 13.19
C GLU A 228 -4.74 -4.29 11.93
N THR A 229 -5.88 -4.50 11.29
CA THR A 229 -5.96 -5.10 9.98
C THR A 229 -7.13 -4.51 9.21
N GLY A 230 -6.96 -4.33 7.90
CA GLY A 230 -7.99 -3.74 7.05
C GLY A 230 -7.61 -3.70 5.60
N PHE A 231 -8.40 -2.97 4.85
CA PHE A 231 -8.19 -2.77 3.43
C PHE A 231 -8.10 -1.28 3.11
N LYS A 232 -7.15 -0.96 2.24
CA LYS A 232 -6.96 0.38 1.70
C LYS A 232 -7.14 0.34 0.19
N GLY A 233 -8.12 1.08 -0.30
CA GLY A 233 -8.30 1.32 -1.73
C GLY A 233 -7.64 2.62 -2.12
N VAL A 234 -6.79 2.61 -3.15
CA VAL A 234 -6.11 3.82 -3.65
C VAL A 234 -6.25 3.96 -5.15
N TRP A 235 -6.25 5.19 -5.61
CA TRP A 235 -5.95 5.55 -6.99
C TRP A 235 -4.63 6.31 -7.00
N ALA A 236 -3.63 5.74 -7.68
CA ALA A 236 -2.29 6.28 -7.82
C ALA A 236 -2.08 6.74 -9.26
N ASN A 237 -1.57 7.97 -9.44
CA ASN A 237 -1.27 8.54 -10.74
C ASN A 237 0.20 8.99 -10.78
N TYR A 238 0.99 8.23 -11.53
CA TYR A 238 2.39 8.47 -11.79
C TYR A 238 2.53 9.26 -13.08
N ILE A 239 2.90 10.52 -13.01
CA ILE A 239 2.96 11.44 -14.15
C ILE A 239 4.38 11.72 -14.63
N ASP A 240 5.39 11.37 -13.83
CA ASP A 240 6.80 11.68 -14.10
C ASP A 240 7.72 10.55 -13.62
N VAL A 241 7.52 9.32 -14.12
CA VAL A 241 8.39 8.19 -13.79
C VAL A 241 9.67 8.26 -14.61
N LEU A 242 10.82 8.11 -13.94
CA LEU A 242 12.12 8.02 -14.63
C LEU A 242 12.24 6.67 -15.33
N ALA A 243 12.67 6.70 -16.58
CA ALA A 243 12.91 5.53 -17.42
C ALA A 243 14.35 5.53 -17.95
N VAL A 244 14.61 4.83 -19.05
CA VAL A 244 15.95 4.67 -19.66
C VAL A 244 16.37 5.94 -20.38
N ASP A 245 17.64 6.35 -20.25
CA ASP A 245 18.26 7.47 -21.00
C ASP A 245 17.46 8.78 -20.94
N GLU A 246 17.11 9.22 -19.72
CA GLU A 246 16.31 10.41 -19.46
C GLU A 246 14.87 10.37 -19.98
N ALA A 247 14.43 9.23 -20.51
CA ALA A 247 13.05 9.05 -20.88
C ALA A 247 12.12 9.15 -19.67
N LYS A 248 10.86 9.46 -19.94
CA LYS A 248 9.79 9.49 -18.96
C LYS A 248 8.74 8.46 -19.25
N ALA A 249 8.17 7.91 -18.18
CA ALA A 249 6.97 7.10 -18.28
C ALA A 249 5.85 7.69 -17.39
N ASN A 250 4.62 7.38 -17.76
CA ASN A 250 3.48 7.70 -16.92
C ASN A 250 2.46 6.55 -16.95
N HIS A 251 1.75 6.38 -15.85
CA HIS A 251 0.66 5.44 -15.73
C HIS A 251 -0.21 5.76 -14.51
N SER A 252 -1.42 5.21 -14.51
CA SER A 252 -2.29 5.26 -13.35
C SER A 252 -2.99 3.92 -13.12
N PHE A 253 -3.29 3.60 -11.87
CA PHE A 253 -4.00 2.38 -11.50
C PHE A 253 -4.79 2.55 -10.21
N PHE A 254 -5.76 1.67 -10.02
CA PHE A 254 -6.35 1.41 -8.72
C PHE A 254 -5.61 0.25 -8.06
N ALA A 255 -5.32 0.37 -6.77
CA ALA A 255 -4.82 -0.73 -5.97
C ALA A 255 -5.71 -0.97 -4.76
N LEU A 256 -5.80 -2.24 -4.38
CA LEU A 256 -6.35 -2.69 -3.10
C LEU A 256 -5.20 -3.26 -2.28
N GLU A 257 -4.97 -2.69 -1.09
CA GLU A 257 -3.96 -3.15 -0.15
C GLU A 257 -4.66 -3.85 1.01
N TRP A 258 -4.27 -5.07 1.35
CA TRP A 258 -4.56 -5.67 2.64
C TRP A 258 -3.43 -5.36 3.59
N ILE A 259 -3.78 -4.80 4.74
CA ILE A 259 -2.85 -4.30 5.74
C ILE A 259 -3.00 -5.12 7.02
N ILE A 260 -1.87 -5.45 7.63
CA ILE A 260 -1.80 -6.04 8.98
C ILE A 260 -0.65 -5.39 9.75
N GLY A 261 -0.92 -4.94 10.98
CA GLY A 261 0.09 -4.22 11.76
C GLY A 261 -0.10 -4.33 13.26
N ILE A 262 0.97 -3.99 13.95
CA ILE A 262 1.04 -3.86 15.41
C ILE A 262 1.35 -2.40 15.72
N GLY A 263 0.63 -1.82 16.67
CA GLY A 263 0.85 -0.44 17.05
C GLY A 263 1.02 -0.23 18.55
N TYR A 264 1.66 0.90 18.85
CA TYR A 264 1.85 1.39 20.21
C TYR A 264 1.30 2.80 20.34
N ARG A 265 0.52 3.04 21.41
CA ARG A 265 -0.14 4.31 21.68
C ARG A 265 0.40 4.93 22.95
N ILE A 266 0.67 6.24 22.88
CA ILE A 266 1.10 7.11 23.98
C ILE A 266 -0.02 8.12 24.24
N ALA A 267 -0.64 8.07 25.45
CA ALA A 267 -1.58 9.10 25.89
C ALA A 267 -0.79 10.29 26.47
N LEU A 268 -1.22 11.51 26.13
CA LEU A 268 -0.64 12.76 26.66
C LEU A 268 -1.26 13.13 28.01
#